data_ccc03426043ca786d0b1a08baad72e8a
#
_entry.id   ccc03426043ca786d0b1a08baad72e8a
#
_cell.length_a   1.000
_cell.length_b   1.000
_cell.length_c   1.000
_cell.angle_alpha   90.00
_cell.angle_beta   90.00
_cell.angle_gamma   90.00
#
_symmetry.space_group_name_H-M   'P 1'
#
loop_
_entity.id
_entity.type
_entity.pdbx_description
1 polymer ?
#
loop_
_entity_poly.entity_id
_entity_poly.type
_entity_poly.pdbx_seq_one_letter_code
_entity_poly.pdbx_strand_id
1 'polypeptide(L)'
;MCGIIGYCGPLDAQTVLLDGLTQLEYRGYDSAGIALFDENSKIHFIKKVGKVAALRKVCEENPVVSHCGIGHTRWATHGGVTSENAHPHVAGKVTMIHNGIIENYHALTEKYHLEGKLHSQTDTEVAAATLNEIYNGDPIPSIR
;
A
#
# COMPACT_ATOMS: atom_id res chain seq x y z
N MET A 1 0.26 15.23 5.76
CA MET A 1 -0.02 14.03 6.60
C MET A 1 -0.64 12.94 5.74
N CYS A 2 -0.16 11.70 5.88
CA CYS A 2 -0.69 10.57 5.11
C CYS A 2 -2.17 10.29 5.40
N GLY A 3 -2.88 9.79 4.39
CA GLY A 3 -4.27 9.34 4.47
C GLY A 3 -4.36 7.84 4.16
N ILE A 4 -5.26 7.15 4.85
CA ILE A 4 -5.56 5.74 4.67
C ILE A 4 -7.04 5.58 4.36
N ILE A 5 -7.35 4.69 3.40
CA ILE A 5 -8.70 4.22 3.13
C ILE A 5 -8.68 2.71 2.91
N GLY A 6 -9.72 2.02 3.36
CA GLY A 6 -9.99 0.62 3.05
C GLY A 6 -11.46 0.44 2.71
N TYR A 7 -11.75 -0.45 1.79
CA TYR A 7 -13.11 -0.80 1.40
C TYR A 7 -13.23 -2.30 1.14
N CYS A 8 -14.33 -2.88 1.60
CA CYS A 8 -14.79 -4.20 1.22
C CYS A 8 -16.32 -4.21 1.25
N GLY A 9 -16.96 -4.41 0.10
CA GLY A 9 -18.42 -4.28 0.00
C GLY A 9 -18.94 -4.40 -1.43
N PRO A 10 -20.25 -4.10 -1.67
CA PRO A 10 -20.90 -4.38 -2.95
C PRO A 10 -20.58 -3.36 -4.07
N LEU A 11 -19.99 -2.21 -3.74
CA LEU A 11 -19.67 -1.18 -4.74
C LEU A 11 -18.34 -1.48 -5.43
N ASP A 12 -18.05 -0.76 -6.52
CA ASP A 12 -16.74 -0.77 -7.16
C ASP A 12 -15.66 -0.18 -6.23
N ALA A 13 -14.75 -1.03 -5.80
CA ALA A 13 -13.70 -0.65 -4.85
C ALA A 13 -12.77 0.41 -5.43
N GLN A 14 -12.44 0.35 -6.72
CA GLN A 14 -11.57 1.33 -7.37
C GLN A 14 -12.14 2.75 -7.23
N THR A 15 -13.41 2.92 -7.55
CA THR A 15 -14.10 4.22 -7.43
C THR A 15 -14.13 4.70 -5.99
N VAL A 16 -14.56 3.83 -5.05
CA VAL A 16 -14.67 4.19 -3.63
C VAL A 16 -13.31 4.62 -3.04
N LEU A 17 -12.24 3.90 -3.37
CA LEU A 17 -10.90 4.24 -2.89
C LEU A 17 -10.41 5.56 -3.47
N LEU A 18 -10.56 5.79 -4.78
CA LEU A 18 -10.14 7.02 -5.43
C LEU A 18 -10.90 8.25 -4.93
N ASP A 19 -12.21 8.11 -4.69
CA ASP A 19 -13.03 9.18 -4.12
C ASP A 19 -12.61 9.48 -2.68
N GLY A 20 -12.38 8.46 -1.87
CA GLY A 20 -11.89 8.63 -0.51
C GLY A 20 -10.50 9.25 -0.43
N LEU A 21 -9.56 8.83 -1.29
CA LEU A 21 -8.24 9.47 -1.36
C LEU A 21 -8.35 10.93 -1.79
N THR A 22 -9.25 11.28 -2.70
CA THR A 22 -9.51 12.66 -3.10
C THR A 22 -10.00 13.50 -1.92
N GLN A 23 -10.87 12.95 -1.05
CA GLN A 23 -11.29 13.62 0.18
C GLN A 23 -10.15 13.85 1.18
N LEU A 24 -9.10 13.02 1.14
CA LEU A 24 -7.95 13.11 2.02
C LEU A 24 -6.84 14.05 1.49
N GLU A 25 -6.96 14.58 0.25
CA GLU A 25 -5.95 15.43 -0.38
C GLU A 25 -5.64 16.70 0.40
N TYR A 26 -6.63 17.27 1.11
CA TYR A 26 -6.45 18.49 1.91
C TYR A 26 -5.35 18.38 2.97
N ARG A 27 -4.97 17.16 3.36
CA ARG A 27 -3.92 16.89 4.36
C ARG A 27 -2.51 17.11 3.83
N GLY A 28 -2.34 17.30 2.52
CA GLY A 28 -1.05 17.35 1.83
C GLY A 28 -0.43 15.96 1.67
N TYR A 29 0.14 15.71 0.51
CA TYR A 29 0.77 14.45 0.11
C TYR A 29 1.69 14.68 -1.10
N ASP A 30 2.55 13.70 -1.39
CA ASP A 30 3.49 13.71 -2.51
C ASP A 30 3.29 12.55 -3.48
N SER A 31 2.62 11.50 -3.04
CA SER A 31 2.31 10.32 -3.83
C SER A 31 1.06 9.63 -3.31
N ALA A 32 0.42 8.84 -4.16
CA ALA A 32 -0.75 8.06 -3.82
C ALA A 32 -0.73 6.70 -4.51
N GLY A 33 -1.47 5.75 -3.96
CA GLY A 33 -1.63 4.43 -4.56
C GLY A 33 -2.80 3.67 -3.99
N ILE A 34 -3.25 2.69 -4.76
CA ILE A 34 -4.28 1.73 -4.37
C ILE A 34 -3.81 0.31 -4.65
N ALA A 35 -4.33 -0.63 -3.88
CA ALA A 35 -4.30 -2.05 -4.18
C ALA A 35 -5.71 -2.60 -4.17
N LEU A 36 -6.04 -3.38 -5.19
CA LEU A 36 -7.35 -3.97 -5.43
C LEU A 36 -7.23 -5.49 -5.49
N PHE A 37 -8.16 -6.18 -4.88
CA PHE A 37 -8.26 -7.63 -4.91
C PHE A 37 -9.40 -8.02 -5.86
N ASP A 38 -9.05 -8.62 -7.00
CA ASP A 38 -10.03 -8.96 -8.03
C ASP A 38 -10.77 -10.29 -7.74
N GLU A 39 -11.76 -10.58 -8.56
CA GLU A 39 -12.59 -11.79 -8.44
C GLU A 39 -11.80 -13.10 -8.62
N ASN A 40 -10.61 -13.04 -9.22
CA ASN A 40 -9.70 -14.18 -9.41
C ASN A 40 -8.67 -14.30 -8.28
N SER A 41 -8.86 -13.58 -7.17
CA SER A 41 -7.93 -13.55 -6.04
C SER A 41 -6.56 -12.97 -6.38
N LYS A 42 -6.48 -12.12 -7.41
CA LYS A 42 -5.25 -11.45 -7.80
C LYS A 42 -5.23 -10.03 -7.25
N ILE A 43 -4.05 -9.61 -6.82
CA ILE A 43 -3.81 -8.24 -6.35
C ILE A 43 -3.31 -7.39 -7.52
N HIS A 44 -3.99 -6.28 -7.76
CA HIS A 44 -3.59 -5.22 -8.68
C HIS A 44 -3.23 -3.99 -7.87
N PHE A 45 -2.03 -3.46 -8.07
CA PHE A 45 -1.61 -2.23 -7.38
C PHE A 45 -1.16 -1.18 -8.38
N ILE A 46 -1.57 0.04 -8.14
CA ILE A 46 -1.26 1.20 -8.97
C ILE A 46 -0.78 2.32 -8.04
N LYS A 47 0.39 2.88 -8.36
CA LYS A 47 1.03 3.92 -7.57
C LYS A 47 1.45 5.07 -8.48
N LYS A 48 1.31 6.30 -8.00
CA LYS A 48 1.73 7.51 -8.73
C LYS A 48 2.29 8.56 -7.79
N VAL A 49 3.37 9.18 -8.22
CA VAL A 49 3.86 10.45 -7.65
C VAL A 49 2.92 11.56 -8.10
N GLY A 50 2.62 12.50 -7.21
CA GLY A 50 1.78 13.64 -7.47
C GLY A 50 0.34 13.48 -6.99
N LYS A 51 -0.59 14.18 -7.64
CA LYS A 51 -1.99 14.29 -7.23
C LYS A 51 -2.77 13.00 -7.46
N VAL A 52 -3.80 12.76 -6.62
CA VAL A 52 -4.73 11.63 -6.78
C VAL A 52 -5.39 11.62 -8.16
N ALA A 53 -5.58 12.80 -8.78
CA ALA A 53 -6.07 12.88 -10.16
C ALA A 53 -5.16 12.15 -11.17
N ALA A 54 -3.84 12.14 -10.98
CA ALA A 54 -2.91 11.41 -11.83
C ALA A 54 -3.02 9.89 -11.61
N LEU A 55 -3.24 9.44 -10.38
CA LEU A 55 -3.54 8.06 -10.05
C LEU A 55 -4.87 7.62 -10.68
N ARG A 56 -5.92 8.44 -10.53
CA ARG A 56 -7.27 8.20 -11.10
C ARG A 56 -7.19 7.99 -12.62
N LYS A 57 -6.48 8.85 -13.34
CA LYS A 57 -6.33 8.71 -14.79
C LYS A 57 -5.76 7.35 -15.20
N VAL A 58 -4.71 6.89 -14.52
CA VAL A 58 -4.11 5.57 -14.81
C VAL A 58 -5.08 4.42 -14.49
N CYS A 59 -5.85 4.54 -13.40
CA CYS A 59 -6.86 3.56 -13.03
C CYS A 59 -8.02 3.50 -14.05
N GLU A 60 -8.44 4.63 -14.57
CA GLU A 60 -9.49 4.72 -15.61
C GLU A 60 -9.02 4.15 -16.96
N GLU A 61 -7.74 4.28 -17.28
CA GLU A 61 -7.12 3.67 -18.47
C GLU A 61 -6.98 2.14 -18.33
N ASN A 62 -6.92 1.63 -17.10
CA ASN A 62 -6.74 0.21 -16.77
C ASN A 62 -7.72 -0.20 -15.66
N PRO A 63 -9.03 -0.24 -15.91
CA PRO A 63 -10.03 -0.52 -14.89
C PRO A 63 -9.90 -1.95 -14.36
N VAL A 64 -10.02 -2.10 -13.05
CA VAL A 64 -10.01 -3.40 -12.35
C VAL A 64 -11.35 -3.58 -11.65
N VAL A 65 -12.07 -4.64 -12.00
CA VAL A 65 -13.30 -5.02 -11.28
C VAL A 65 -12.91 -5.60 -9.93
N SER A 66 -13.29 -4.92 -8.87
CA SER A 66 -12.93 -5.31 -7.50
C SER A 66 -13.98 -4.80 -6.50
N HIS A 67 -14.20 -5.58 -5.47
CA HIS A 67 -15.06 -5.27 -4.33
C HIS A 67 -14.29 -5.08 -3.02
N CYS A 68 -12.96 -5.23 -3.05
CA CYS A 68 -12.13 -5.09 -1.86
C CYS A 68 -10.79 -4.45 -2.24
N GLY A 69 -10.35 -3.48 -1.42
CA GLY A 69 -9.06 -2.85 -1.65
C GLY A 69 -8.65 -1.88 -0.55
N ILE A 70 -7.44 -1.40 -0.66
CA ILE A 70 -6.84 -0.40 0.23
C ILE A 70 -6.18 0.71 -0.58
N GLY A 71 -6.14 1.91 -0.01
CA GLY A 71 -5.56 3.08 -0.65
C GLY A 71 -4.83 3.99 0.34
N HIS A 72 -3.87 4.74 -0.17
CA HIS A 72 -3.01 5.58 0.65
C HIS A 72 -2.59 6.85 -0.10
N THR A 73 -2.58 7.99 0.62
CA THR A 73 -1.86 9.19 0.22
C THR A 73 -0.64 9.34 1.12
N ARG A 74 0.56 9.38 0.52
CA ARG A 74 1.82 9.42 1.25
C ARG A 74 2.36 10.85 1.35
N TRP A 75 2.84 11.20 2.53
CA TRP A 75 3.78 12.28 2.76
C TRP A 75 5.12 11.67 3.16
N ALA A 76 6.13 11.80 2.30
CA ALA A 76 7.40 11.11 2.50
C ALA A 76 8.09 11.56 3.79
N THR A 77 8.41 10.60 4.65
CA THR A 77 9.22 10.77 5.86
C THR A 77 10.50 9.93 5.77
N HIS A 78 10.43 8.77 5.12
CA HIS A 78 11.55 7.86 4.86
C HIS A 78 11.60 7.50 3.37
N GLY A 79 12.79 7.60 2.77
CA GLY A 79 12.99 7.40 1.35
C GLY A 79 12.48 8.56 0.48
N GLY A 80 12.92 8.60 -0.78
CA GLY A 80 12.54 9.63 -1.74
C GLY A 80 11.08 9.58 -2.16
N VAL A 81 10.64 10.63 -2.86
CA VAL A 81 9.31 10.69 -3.50
C VAL A 81 9.40 9.96 -4.83
N THR A 82 9.15 8.68 -4.82
CA THR A 82 9.14 7.80 -6.00
C THR A 82 7.91 6.90 -5.98
N SER A 83 7.56 6.31 -7.13
CA SER A 83 6.46 5.36 -7.22
C SER A 83 6.73 4.09 -6.42
N GLU A 84 7.99 3.65 -6.34
CA GLU A 84 8.39 2.47 -5.57
C GLU A 84 8.15 2.68 -4.07
N ASN A 85 8.45 3.89 -3.57
CA ASN A 85 8.27 4.26 -2.17
C ASN A 85 6.82 4.64 -1.82
N ALA A 86 5.94 4.84 -2.81
CA ALA A 86 4.53 5.05 -2.57
C ALA A 86 3.87 3.77 -2.03
N HIS A 87 2.86 3.93 -1.17
CA HIS A 87 2.03 2.82 -0.69
C HIS A 87 0.90 2.50 -1.69
N PRO A 88 0.34 1.28 -1.67
CA PRO A 88 0.64 0.12 -0.82
C PRO A 88 1.94 -0.60 -1.17
N HIS A 89 2.48 -1.38 -0.20
CA HIS A 89 3.56 -2.33 -0.41
C HIS A 89 3.02 -3.76 -0.46
N VAL A 90 3.55 -4.55 -1.39
CA VAL A 90 3.16 -5.95 -1.60
C VAL A 90 4.37 -6.83 -1.38
N ALA A 91 4.26 -7.79 -0.47
CA ALA A 91 5.27 -8.80 -0.22
C ALA A 91 4.59 -10.18 -0.14
N GLY A 92 4.75 -10.98 -1.18
CA GLY A 92 4.12 -12.30 -1.27
C GLY A 92 2.60 -12.26 -1.05
N LYS A 93 2.14 -12.81 0.08
CA LYS A 93 0.72 -12.86 0.46
C LYS A 93 0.22 -11.61 1.21
N VAL A 94 1.11 -10.70 1.56
CA VAL A 94 0.79 -9.52 2.36
C VAL A 94 0.75 -8.28 1.48
N THR A 95 -0.32 -7.52 1.58
CA THR A 95 -0.44 -6.18 1.02
C THR A 95 -0.74 -5.20 2.15
N MET A 96 0.09 -4.17 2.29
CA MET A 96 0.09 -3.31 3.48
C MET A 96 0.14 -1.84 3.14
N ILE A 97 -0.60 -1.05 3.89
CA ILE A 97 -0.46 0.40 4.02
C ILE A 97 -0.21 0.72 5.49
N HIS A 98 0.57 1.76 5.75
CA HIS A 98 0.91 2.12 7.12
C HIS A 98 1.13 3.63 7.24
N ASN A 99 0.62 4.20 8.31
CA ASN A 99 0.92 5.56 8.76
C ASN A 99 1.64 5.49 10.11
N GLY A 100 2.93 5.75 10.09
CA GLY A 100 3.78 5.69 11.28
C GLY A 100 5.24 5.43 10.91
N ILE A 101 6.02 5.05 11.90
CA ILE A 101 7.43 4.70 11.77
C ILE A 101 7.66 3.36 12.47
N ILE A 102 8.32 2.43 11.78
CA ILE A 102 8.76 1.15 12.34
C ILE A 102 10.22 1.28 12.70
N GLU A 103 10.50 1.67 13.94
CA GLU A 103 11.84 2.05 14.40
C GLU A 103 12.86 0.93 14.24
N ASN A 104 12.45 -0.32 14.42
CA ASN A 104 13.31 -1.49 14.40
C ASN A 104 13.42 -2.16 13.01
N TYR A 105 13.08 -1.46 11.93
CA TYR A 105 13.06 -2.04 10.58
C TYR A 105 14.42 -2.61 10.13
N HIS A 106 15.53 -2.00 10.55
CA HIS A 106 16.87 -2.55 10.29
C HIS A 106 17.08 -3.93 10.94
N ALA A 107 16.72 -4.05 12.22
CA ALA A 107 16.82 -5.34 12.93
C ALA A 107 15.91 -6.42 12.31
N LEU A 108 14.74 -6.02 11.80
CA LEU A 108 13.85 -6.94 11.09
C LEU A 108 14.45 -7.36 9.74
N THR A 109 15.06 -6.44 9.00
CA THR A 109 15.75 -6.72 7.75
C THR A 109 16.84 -7.78 7.93
N GLU A 110 17.69 -7.61 8.94
CA GLU A 110 18.73 -8.57 9.28
C GLU A 110 18.16 -9.91 9.73
N LYS A 111 17.23 -9.89 10.69
CA LYS A 111 16.64 -11.09 11.29
C LYS A 111 15.98 -12.02 10.27
N TYR A 112 15.31 -11.43 9.28
CA TYR A 112 14.55 -12.19 8.27
C TYR A 112 15.26 -12.25 6.91
N HIS A 113 16.53 -11.82 6.84
CA HIS A 113 17.36 -11.87 5.63
C HIS A 113 16.67 -11.23 4.42
N LEU A 114 16.16 -9.99 4.62
CA LEU A 114 15.41 -9.26 3.61
C LEU A 114 16.29 -8.42 2.69
N GLU A 115 17.59 -8.32 2.95
CA GLU A 115 18.54 -7.61 2.10
C GLU A 115 18.48 -8.13 0.66
N GLY A 116 18.37 -7.21 -0.30
CA GLY A 116 18.26 -7.54 -1.73
C GLY A 116 16.91 -8.07 -2.18
N LYS A 117 15.94 -8.23 -1.27
CA LYS A 117 14.54 -8.62 -1.59
C LYS A 117 13.58 -7.43 -1.63
N LEU A 118 14.00 -6.30 -1.07
CA LEU A 118 13.19 -5.08 -0.98
C LEU A 118 13.32 -4.26 -2.28
N HIS A 119 12.22 -3.65 -2.69
CA HIS A 119 12.13 -2.82 -3.90
C HIS A 119 12.06 -1.33 -3.59
N SER A 120 11.72 -0.97 -2.36
CA SER A 120 11.61 0.41 -1.88
C SER A 120 12.56 0.68 -0.71
N GLN A 121 12.56 1.93 -0.28
CA GLN A 121 13.36 2.40 0.86
C GLN A 121 12.49 2.59 2.11
N THR A 122 11.29 2.01 2.14
CA THR A 122 10.32 2.25 3.22
C THR A 122 10.39 1.17 4.29
N ASP A 123 10.26 1.58 5.54
CA ASP A 123 10.09 0.71 6.69
C ASP A 123 8.81 -0.17 6.58
N THR A 124 7.79 0.33 5.90
CA THR A 124 6.54 -0.40 5.66
C THR A 124 6.73 -1.60 4.76
N GLU A 125 7.60 -1.53 3.74
CA GLU A 125 7.91 -2.72 2.93
C GLU A 125 8.63 -3.78 3.75
N VAL A 126 9.54 -3.39 4.64
CA VAL A 126 10.19 -4.30 5.58
C VAL A 126 9.16 -5.00 6.46
N ALA A 127 8.16 -4.25 6.98
CA ALA A 127 7.09 -4.84 7.77
C ALA A 127 6.23 -5.81 6.96
N ALA A 128 5.87 -5.45 5.72
CA ALA A 128 5.10 -6.33 4.84
C ALA A 128 5.87 -7.62 4.53
N ALA A 129 7.17 -7.51 4.24
CA ALA A 129 8.04 -8.66 3.97
C ALA A 129 8.21 -9.53 5.23
N THR A 130 8.42 -8.92 6.39
CA THR A 130 8.49 -9.65 7.68
C THR A 130 7.20 -10.40 7.96
N LEU A 131 6.04 -9.74 7.79
CA LEU A 131 4.74 -10.41 7.98
C LEU A 131 4.56 -11.57 7.01
N ASN A 132 5.01 -11.44 5.76
CA ASN A 132 4.93 -12.53 4.80
C ASN A 132 5.77 -13.75 5.22
N GLU A 133 6.94 -13.56 5.83
CA GLU A 133 7.79 -14.66 6.31
C GLU A 133 7.15 -15.41 7.50
N ILE A 134 6.41 -14.71 8.36
CA ILE A 134 5.81 -15.32 9.56
C ILE A 134 4.34 -15.70 9.39
N TYR A 135 3.72 -15.34 8.26
CA TYR A 135 2.30 -15.60 8.01
C TYR A 135 2.02 -17.07 7.75
N ASN A 136 1.24 -17.68 8.63
CA ASN A 136 0.89 -19.10 8.62
C ASN A 136 -0.57 -19.38 8.21
N GLY A 137 -1.29 -18.36 7.70
CA GLY A 137 -2.72 -18.45 7.36
C GLY A 137 -3.64 -17.77 8.36
N ASP A 138 -3.17 -17.45 9.56
CA ASP A 138 -3.88 -16.63 10.55
C ASP A 138 -3.18 -15.27 10.71
N PRO A 139 -3.86 -14.15 10.37
CA PRO A 139 -3.25 -12.84 10.48
C PRO A 139 -3.04 -12.38 11.93
N ILE A 140 -3.88 -12.82 12.88
CA ILE A 140 -3.85 -12.29 14.24
C ILE A 140 -2.57 -12.65 15.00
N PRO A 141 -2.10 -13.91 15.05
CA PRO A 141 -0.82 -14.24 15.66
C PRO A 141 0.38 -13.61 14.95
N SER A 142 0.27 -13.39 13.64
CA SER A 142 1.36 -12.82 12.84
C SER A 142 1.57 -11.31 13.08
N ILE A 143 0.57 -10.60 13.61
CA ILE A 143 0.63 -9.16 13.87
C ILE A 143 1.01 -8.87 15.33
N ARG A 144 0.95 -9.85 16.22
CA ARG A 144 1.35 -9.74 17.63
C ARG A 144 2.82 -10.04 17.84
#